data_8014ad5706c6365ec1ca407eac9292e3
#
_entry.id   8014ad5706c6365ec1ca407eac9292e3
#
_cell.length_a   1.000
_cell.length_b   1.000
_cell.length_c   1.000
_cell.angle_alpha   90.00
_cell.angle_beta   90.00
_cell.angle_gamma   90.00
#
_symmetry.space_group_name_H-M   'P 1'
#
loop_
_entity.id
_entity.type
_entity.pdbx_description
1 polymer ?
#
loop_
_entity_poly.entity_id
_entity_poly.type
_entity_poly.pdbx_seq_one_letter_code
_entity_poly.pdbx_strand_id
1 'polypeptide(L)'
;AGLSDEIREANQEAFIRDHLQIIVATVAFGMGIDKSNVRFVIHTGAPKSLEHYQQETGRAGRDGLEAECWLLWTAGNFITWRKMQEDLPDEAKVHAIESIKGIERFCTGIVCRHRALVEHFDQEYTSGNCGACDVCLDQLDLVADPLILAQKILSCIARLKESYGADYVAQVLVGSKERRILDNGHDGLSTYGLLKDERKEAVRDWIEQLGSQGFLERVGEYNTLSVTASGRKLLKG
;
A
#
# COMPACT_ATOMS: atom_id res chain seq x y z
N ALA A 1 -0.58 -4.53 -23.30
CA ALA A 1 -1.21 -5.84 -23.41
C ALA A 1 -2.19 -5.81 -24.57
N GLY A 2 -2.30 -6.94 -25.35
CA GLY A 2 -3.24 -7.05 -26.48
C GLY A 2 -2.78 -6.44 -27.81
N LEU A 3 -1.60 -5.85 -27.88
CA LEU A 3 -0.99 -5.41 -29.15
C LEU A 3 -0.19 -6.54 -29.79
N SER A 4 -0.12 -6.55 -31.15
CA SER A 4 0.76 -7.47 -31.88
C SER A 4 2.23 -7.16 -31.55
N ASP A 5 3.11 -8.13 -31.82
CA ASP A 5 4.54 -7.98 -31.56
C ASP A 5 5.13 -6.84 -32.39
N GLU A 6 4.74 -6.71 -33.65
CA GLU A 6 5.16 -5.64 -34.55
C GLU A 6 4.83 -4.24 -34.02
N ILE A 7 3.60 -4.04 -33.47
CA ILE A 7 3.20 -2.76 -32.88
C ILE A 7 3.97 -2.52 -31.59
N ARG A 8 4.25 -3.56 -30.81
CA ARG A 8 5.04 -3.43 -29.57
C ARG A 8 6.48 -2.99 -29.88
N GLU A 9 7.12 -3.63 -30.87
CA GLU A 9 8.47 -3.29 -31.31
C GLU A 9 8.54 -1.87 -31.87
N ALA A 10 7.59 -1.48 -32.74
CA ALA A 10 7.52 -0.14 -33.30
C ALA A 10 7.37 0.94 -32.21
N ASN A 11 6.51 0.73 -31.21
CA ASN A 11 6.34 1.65 -30.10
C ASN A 11 7.58 1.72 -29.22
N GLN A 12 8.24 0.60 -28.98
CA GLN A 12 9.49 0.53 -28.23
C GLN A 12 10.61 1.31 -28.95
N GLU A 13 10.77 1.09 -30.22
CA GLU A 13 11.77 1.78 -31.02
C GLU A 13 11.52 3.31 -31.07
N ALA A 14 10.26 3.70 -31.26
CA ALA A 14 9.85 5.10 -31.25
C ALA A 14 10.14 5.78 -29.89
N PHE A 15 9.94 5.06 -28.78
CA PHE A 15 10.30 5.56 -27.44
C PHE A 15 11.81 5.64 -27.24
N ILE A 16 12.58 4.64 -27.67
CA ILE A 16 14.05 4.65 -27.58
C ILE A 16 14.64 5.81 -28.37
N ARG A 17 14.08 6.13 -29.55
CA ARG A 17 14.53 7.19 -30.44
C ARG A 17 13.97 8.59 -30.11
N ASP A 18 13.33 8.77 -28.96
CA ASP A 18 12.69 10.04 -28.55
C ASP A 18 11.56 10.55 -29.46
N HIS A 19 11.02 9.68 -30.34
CA HIS A 19 9.83 10.00 -31.13
C HIS A 19 8.55 9.95 -30.27
N LEU A 20 8.57 9.18 -29.17
CA LEU A 20 7.55 9.15 -28.13
C LEU A 20 8.19 9.57 -26.80
N GLN A 21 7.57 10.51 -26.12
CA GLN A 21 8.03 10.99 -24.80
C GLN A 21 7.51 10.15 -23.65
N ILE A 22 6.37 9.49 -23.82
CA ILE A 22 5.71 8.69 -22.80
C ILE A 22 5.35 7.34 -23.38
N ILE A 23 5.61 6.30 -22.61
CA ILE A 23 5.16 4.94 -22.92
C ILE A 23 4.40 4.36 -21.73
N VAL A 24 3.25 3.74 -22.00
CA VAL A 24 2.47 3.00 -21.01
C VAL A 24 2.63 1.51 -21.29
N ALA A 25 3.13 0.79 -20.31
CA ALA A 25 3.50 -0.61 -20.51
C ALA A 25 3.24 -1.46 -19.26
N THR A 26 3.23 -2.76 -19.44
CA THR A 26 3.29 -3.74 -18.35
C THR A 26 4.75 -4.07 -18.03
N VAL A 27 4.99 -4.76 -16.91
CA VAL A 27 6.31 -5.19 -16.43
C VAL A 27 7.18 -5.83 -17.53
N ALA A 28 6.56 -6.57 -18.45
CA ALA A 28 7.25 -7.24 -19.56
C ALA A 28 7.98 -6.29 -20.52
N PHE A 29 7.54 -5.04 -20.63
CA PHE A 29 8.17 -4.02 -21.49
C PHE A 29 9.57 -3.63 -21.01
N GLY A 30 9.80 -3.72 -19.72
CA GLY A 30 11.05 -3.27 -19.13
C GLY A 30 12.27 -4.15 -19.38
N MET A 31 12.10 -5.42 -19.76
CA MET A 31 13.23 -6.31 -20.03
C MET A 31 13.87 -5.96 -21.39
N GLY A 32 15.05 -5.30 -21.33
CA GLY A 32 15.83 -4.97 -22.54
C GLY A 32 15.79 -3.50 -22.98
N ILE A 33 15.12 -2.60 -22.27
CA ILE A 33 15.18 -1.16 -22.57
C ILE A 33 16.40 -0.54 -21.91
N ASP A 34 17.34 -0.12 -22.71
CA ASP A 34 18.50 0.66 -22.30
C ASP A 34 18.36 2.11 -22.82
N LYS A 35 17.47 2.87 -22.20
CA LYS A 35 17.28 4.31 -22.44
C LYS A 35 17.76 5.06 -21.22
N SER A 36 18.80 5.87 -21.39
CA SER A 36 19.46 6.55 -20.28
C SER A 36 18.68 7.77 -19.77
N ASN A 37 17.96 8.47 -20.65
CA ASN A 37 17.28 9.73 -20.37
C ASN A 37 15.82 9.59 -19.93
N VAL A 38 15.45 8.52 -19.25
CA VAL A 38 14.12 8.37 -18.64
C VAL A 38 14.02 9.32 -17.44
N ARG A 39 13.10 10.28 -17.49
CA ARG A 39 12.94 11.31 -16.45
C ARG A 39 11.94 10.95 -15.37
N PHE A 40 11.02 10.04 -15.64
CA PHE A 40 10.07 9.59 -14.62
C PHE A 40 9.63 8.14 -14.85
N VAL A 41 9.32 7.48 -13.76
CA VAL A 41 8.63 6.18 -13.73
C VAL A 41 7.40 6.31 -12.83
N ILE A 42 6.22 6.01 -13.36
CA ILE A 42 4.95 6.08 -12.62
C ILE A 42 4.33 4.69 -12.55
N HIS A 43 4.23 4.15 -11.34
CA HIS A 43 3.48 2.93 -11.08
C HIS A 43 2.03 3.30 -10.75
N THR A 44 1.07 2.76 -11.50
CA THR A 44 -0.38 2.95 -11.26
C THR A 44 -0.96 1.88 -10.32
N GLY A 45 -0.11 1.13 -9.66
CA GLY A 45 -0.42 0.12 -8.66
C GLY A 45 0.87 -0.41 -8.05
N ALA A 46 0.82 -0.88 -6.80
CA ALA A 46 2.00 -1.44 -6.15
C ALA A 46 2.49 -2.69 -6.90
N PRO A 47 3.79 -2.79 -7.23
CA PRO A 47 4.38 -4.02 -7.73
C PRO A 47 4.32 -5.13 -6.67
N LYS A 48 4.58 -6.36 -7.07
CA LYS A 48 4.44 -7.51 -6.16
C LYS A 48 5.56 -7.63 -5.12
N SER A 49 6.68 -6.90 -5.29
CA SER A 49 7.80 -6.90 -4.35
C SER A 49 8.70 -5.67 -4.53
N LEU A 50 9.61 -5.43 -3.57
CA LEU A 50 10.60 -4.35 -3.62
C LEU A 50 11.62 -4.57 -4.73
N GLU A 51 11.99 -5.81 -5.05
CA GLU A 51 12.90 -6.15 -6.14
C GLU A 51 12.31 -5.72 -7.49
N HIS A 52 11.00 -5.98 -7.70
CA HIS A 52 10.33 -5.52 -8.92
C HIS A 52 10.26 -3.99 -8.98
N TYR A 53 9.93 -3.35 -7.86
CA TYR A 53 9.93 -1.89 -7.76
C TYR A 53 11.30 -1.32 -8.12
N GLN A 54 12.38 -1.82 -7.50
CA GLN A 54 13.75 -1.39 -7.77
C GLN A 54 14.17 -1.65 -9.21
N GLN A 55 13.82 -2.80 -9.77
CA GLN A 55 14.14 -3.14 -11.17
C GLN A 55 13.46 -2.20 -12.16
N GLU A 56 12.25 -1.76 -11.85
CA GLU A 56 11.46 -0.86 -12.71
C GLU A 56 11.89 0.60 -12.54
N THR A 57 12.07 1.08 -11.32
CA THR A 57 12.51 2.45 -11.02
C THR A 57 13.98 2.67 -11.38
N GLY A 58 14.83 1.65 -11.30
CA GLY A 58 16.25 1.70 -11.70
C GLY A 58 16.48 1.96 -13.20
N ARG A 59 15.42 2.19 -13.97
CA ARG A 59 15.50 2.65 -15.36
C ARG A 59 15.53 4.16 -15.48
N ALA A 60 15.09 4.88 -14.46
CA ALA A 60 15.08 6.33 -14.43
C ALA A 60 16.49 6.88 -14.12
N GLY A 61 16.89 7.98 -14.77
CA GLY A 61 18.10 8.73 -14.45
C GLY A 61 19.41 8.00 -14.69
N ARG A 62 19.50 7.04 -15.61
CA ARG A 62 20.75 6.31 -15.89
C ARG A 62 21.87 7.17 -16.45
N ASP A 63 21.55 8.37 -16.91
CA ASP A 63 22.51 9.40 -17.35
C ASP A 63 23.04 10.26 -16.20
N GLY A 64 22.64 9.98 -14.96
CA GLY A 64 23.03 10.72 -13.77
C GLY A 64 22.27 12.03 -13.55
N LEU A 65 21.28 12.34 -14.40
CA LEU A 65 20.41 13.49 -14.19
C LEU A 65 19.21 13.13 -13.31
N GLU A 66 18.62 14.13 -12.69
CA GLU A 66 17.44 13.97 -11.82
C GLU A 66 16.29 13.27 -12.55
N ALA A 67 15.66 12.36 -11.83
CA ALA A 67 14.50 11.61 -12.29
C ALA A 67 13.57 11.30 -11.12
N GLU A 68 12.28 11.23 -11.40
CA GLU A 68 11.24 11.01 -10.40
C GLU A 68 10.62 9.63 -10.51
N CYS A 69 10.36 8.99 -9.36
CA CYS A 69 9.67 7.72 -9.28
C CYS A 69 8.40 7.86 -8.44
N TRP A 70 7.25 7.71 -9.09
CA TRP A 70 5.95 7.81 -8.44
C TRP A 70 5.32 6.43 -8.26
N LEU A 71 4.82 6.16 -7.07
CA LEU A 71 4.11 4.93 -6.75
C LEU A 71 2.71 5.25 -6.23
N LEU A 72 1.71 5.11 -7.11
CA LEU A 72 0.30 5.23 -6.76
C LEU A 72 -0.19 3.86 -6.34
N TRP A 73 -0.62 3.71 -5.10
CA TRP A 73 -1.02 2.42 -4.55
C TRP A 73 -2.32 2.50 -3.75
N THR A 74 -2.97 1.35 -3.59
CA THR A 74 -4.11 1.16 -2.70
C THR A 74 -3.95 -0.15 -1.93
N ALA A 75 -4.60 -0.28 -0.78
CA ALA A 75 -4.63 -1.54 -0.03
C ALA A 75 -5.14 -2.73 -0.87
N GLY A 76 -6.03 -2.46 -1.84
CA GLY A 76 -6.52 -3.45 -2.79
C GLY A 76 -5.43 -4.11 -3.63
N ASN A 77 -4.32 -3.42 -3.92
CA ASN A 77 -3.21 -4.01 -4.63
C ASN A 77 -2.63 -5.21 -3.88
N PHE A 78 -2.39 -5.07 -2.58
CA PHE A 78 -1.80 -6.14 -1.75
C PHE A 78 -2.76 -7.30 -1.53
N ILE A 79 -4.07 -7.02 -1.41
CA ILE A 79 -5.10 -8.05 -1.34
C ILE A 79 -5.11 -8.87 -2.63
N THR A 80 -5.07 -8.21 -3.78
CA THR A 80 -5.02 -8.87 -5.09
C THR A 80 -3.77 -9.73 -5.24
N TRP A 81 -2.60 -9.18 -4.87
CA TRP A 81 -1.35 -9.96 -4.92
C TRP A 81 -1.38 -11.19 -4.03
N ARG A 82 -1.89 -11.08 -2.79
CA ARG A 82 -2.03 -12.25 -1.89
C ARG A 82 -2.96 -13.32 -2.48
N LYS A 83 -4.09 -12.90 -3.03
CA LYS A 83 -5.04 -13.81 -3.65
C LYS A 83 -4.42 -14.57 -4.84
N MET A 84 -3.61 -13.90 -5.65
CA MET A 84 -2.92 -14.54 -6.77
C MET A 84 -1.86 -15.58 -6.34
N GLN A 85 -1.49 -15.64 -5.07
CA GLN A 85 -0.55 -16.61 -4.52
C GLN A 85 -1.24 -17.81 -3.84
N GLU A 86 -2.57 -17.85 -3.79
CA GLU A 86 -3.32 -18.91 -3.07
C GLU A 86 -3.03 -20.31 -3.60
N ASP A 87 -2.82 -20.43 -4.91
CA ASP A 87 -2.57 -21.70 -5.60
C ASP A 87 -1.10 -22.15 -5.63
N LEU A 88 -0.19 -21.37 -5.01
CA LEU A 88 1.22 -21.75 -4.96
C LEU A 88 1.46 -22.86 -3.92
N PRO A 89 2.49 -23.73 -4.15
CA PRO A 89 3.00 -24.64 -3.11
C PRO A 89 3.40 -23.87 -1.83
N ASP A 90 3.22 -24.50 -0.67
CA ASP A 90 3.37 -23.83 0.64
C ASP A 90 4.68 -23.08 0.82
N GLU A 91 5.81 -23.66 0.42
CA GLU A 91 7.13 -23.03 0.54
C GLU A 91 7.23 -21.78 -0.35
N ALA A 92 6.82 -21.86 -1.61
CA ALA A 92 6.81 -20.74 -2.54
C ALA A 92 5.83 -19.64 -2.10
N LYS A 93 4.69 -20.05 -1.52
CA LYS A 93 3.68 -19.14 -0.99
C LYS A 93 4.21 -18.31 0.18
N VAL A 94 4.95 -18.92 1.10
CA VAL A 94 5.56 -18.19 2.24
C VAL A 94 6.48 -17.09 1.74
N HIS A 95 7.37 -17.38 0.81
CA HIS A 95 8.27 -16.39 0.21
C HIS A 95 7.52 -15.29 -0.53
N ALA A 96 6.52 -15.64 -1.33
CA ALA A 96 5.72 -14.67 -2.08
C ALA A 96 4.95 -13.73 -1.15
N ILE A 97 4.35 -14.25 -0.08
CA ILE A 97 3.65 -13.44 0.93
C ILE A 97 4.60 -12.52 1.68
N GLU A 98 5.82 -12.97 2.01
CA GLU A 98 6.81 -12.10 2.68
C GLU A 98 7.29 -10.97 1.76
N SER A 99 7.49 -11.23 0.46
CA SER A 99 7.80 -10.21 -0.54
C SER A 99 6.68 -9.15 -0.64
N ILE A 100 5.40 -9.59 -0.65
CA ILE A 100 4.25 -8.67 -0.64
C ILE A 100 4.21 -7.83 0.64
N LYS A 101 4.49 -8.41 1.80
CA LYS A 101 4.59 -7.66 3.06
C LYS A 101 5.73 -6.64 3.03
N GLY A 102 6.84 -6.94 2.36
CA GLY A 102 7.96 -6.02 2.17
C GLY A 102 7.55 -4.75 1.44
N ILE A 103 6.94 -4.88 0.27
CA ILE A 103 6.47 -3.73 -0.52
C ILE A 103 5.31 -2.99 0.18
N GLU A 104 4.42 -3.70 0.89
CA GLU A 104 3.35 -3.08 1.68
C GLU A 104 3.93 -2.21 2.80
N ARG A 105 4.91 -2.72 3.58
CA ARG A 105 5.62 -1.93 4.60
C ARG A 105 6.33 -0.71 4.01
N PHE A 106 6.91 -0.85 2.83
CA PHE A 106 7.52 0.26 2.10
C PHE A 106 6.50 1.35 1.75
N CYS A 107 5.32 0.97 1.27
CA CYS A 107 4.25 1.88 0.89
C CYS A 107 3.61 2.57 2.11
N THR A 108 3.34 1.82 3.18
CA THR A 108 2.60 2.30 4.36
C THR A 108 3.49 2.92 5.44
N GLY A 109 4.81 2.69 5.38
CA GLY A 109 5.76 3.13 6.40
C GLY A 109 6.17 4.59 6.26
N ILE A 110 6.79 5.11 7.33
CA ILE A 110 7.36 6.46 7.41
C ILE A 110 8.90 6.44 7.44
N VAL A 111 9.51 5.34 7.00
CA VAL A 111 10.95 5.22 6.86
C VAL A 111 11.36 5.82 5.52
N CYS A 112 12.52 6.49 5.49
CA CYS A 112 13.10 7.01 4.25
C CYS A 112 13.08 5.95 3.14
N ARG A 113 12.56 6.28 1.95
CA ARG A 113 12.40 5.32 0.84
C ARG A 113 13.72 4.75 0.36
N HIS A 114 14.77 5.58 0.30
CA HIS A 114 16.10 5.11 -0.06
C HIS A 114 16.69 4.17 0.99
N ARG A 115 16.54 4.51 2.28
CA ARG A 115 16.96 3.61 3.37
C ARG A 115 16.25 2.27 3.28
N ALA A 116 14.93 2.26 3.15
CA ALA A 116 14.14 1.03 3.09
C ALA A 116 14.55 0.13 1.92
N LEU A 117 14.90 0.72 0.76
CA LEU A 117 15.41 -0.03 -0.39
C LEU A 117 16.81 -0.57 -0.15
N VAL A 118 17.74 0.26 0.32
CA VAL A 118 19.14 -0.15 0.56
C VAL A 118 19.23 -1.26 1.61
N GLU A 119 18.51 -1.11 2.73
CA GLU A 119 18.47 -2.11 3.81
C GLU A 119 17.76 -3.41 3.38
N HIS A 120 16.79 -3.34 2.45
CA HIS A 120 16.17 -4.54 1.88
C HIS A 120 17.16 -5.43 1.11
N PHE A 121 18.20 -4.82 0.52
CA PHE A 121 19.27 -5.55 -0.17
C PHE A 121 20.50 -5.79 0.72
N ASP A 122 20.30 -5.85 2.02
CA ASP A 122 21.34 -6.13 3.03
C ASP A 122 22.53 -5.14 2.98
N GLN A 123 22.26 -3.89 2.55
CA GLN A 123 23.26 -2.84 2.53
C GLN A 123 23.00 -1.82 3.64
N GLU A 124 24.06 -1.24 4.18
CA GLU A 124 23.97 -0.21 5.21
C GLU A 124 23.68 1.16 4.59
N TYR A 125 22.62 1.84 5.09
CA TYR A 125 22.30 3.21 4.71
C TYR A 125 22.75 4.19 5.80
N THR A 126 23.84 4.88 5.57
CA THR A 126 24.51 5.76 6.54
C THR A 126 23.94 7.19 6.60
N SER A 127 23.20 7.64 5.58
CA SER A 127 22.62 8.98 5.54
C SER A 127 21.37 9.08 6.44
N GLY A 128 21.28 10.16 7.24
CA GLY A 128 20.11 10.38 8.09
C GLY A 128 18.84 10.77 7.30
N ASN A 129 19.02 11.57 6.24
CA ASN A 129 17.97 12.10 5.37
C ASN A 129 18.48 12.04 3.92
N CYS A 130 17.67 11.52 3.01
CA CYS A 130 18.07 11.44 1.58
C CYS A 130 17.82 12.74 0.79
N GLY A 131 17.02 13.67 1.33
CA GLY A 131 16.67 14.94 0.69
C GLY A 131 15.85 14.82 -0.60
N ALA A 132 15.31 13.63 -0.92
CA ALA A 132 14.68 13.37 -2.21
C ALA A 132 13.38 12.56 -2.16
N CYS A 133 13.07 11.85 -1.10
CA CYS A 133 11.83 11.08 -1.02
C CYS A 133 10.73 11.82 -0.25
N ASP A 134 9.49 11.42 -0.47
CA ASP A 134 8.27 11.94 0.18
C ASP A 134 8.38 12.05 1.71
N VAL A 135 8.98 11.03 2.36
CA VAL A 135 9.21 11.03 3.81
C VAL A 135 10.22 12.10 4.22
N CYS A 136 11.35 12.17 3.53
CA CYS A 136 12.44 13.10 3.88
C CYS A 136 12.15 14.57 3.51
N LEU A 137 11.25 14.77 2.56
CA LEU A 137 10.76 16.08 2.13
C LEU A 137 9.51 16.53 2.90
N ASP A 138 9.05 15.73 3.89
CA ASP A 138 7.86 16.01 4.70
C ASP A 138 6.58 16.21 3.85
N GLN A 139 6.44 15.39 2.81
CA GLN A 139 5.32 15.46 1.86
C GLN A 139 4.17 14.48 2.22
N LEU A 140 4.32 13.71 3.31
CA LEU A 140 3.28 12.80 3.76
C LEU A 140 2.22 13.56 4.56
N ASP A 141 0.96 13.35 4.21
CA ASP A 141 -0.18 13.81 4.99
C ASP A 141 -0.39 12.88 6.20
N LEU A 142 0.32 13.17 7.29
CA LEU A 142 0.27 12.38 8.50
C LEU A 142 -0.86 12.85 9.41
N VAL A 143 -1.61 11.91 10.00
CA VAL A 143 -2.62 12.23 11.02
C VAL A 143 -1.94 12.81 12.28
N ALA A 144 -2.56 13.84 12.85
CA ALA A 144 -2.01 14.56 14.01
C ALA A 144 -1.81 13.64 15.23
N ASP A 145 -2.79 12.77 15.51
CA ASP A 145 -2.82 11.89 16.69
C ASP A 145 -3.00 10.42 16.30
N PRO A 146 -1.99 9.77 15.70
CA PRO A 146 -2.14 8.41 15.14
C PRO A 146 -2.48 7.37 16.22
N LEU A 147 -2.00 7.54 17.46
CA LEU A 147 -2.31 6.63 18.56
C LEU A 147 -3.80 6.71 18.94
N ILE A 148 -4.33 7.92 19.12
CA ILE A 148 -5.74 8.12 19.46
C ILE A 148 -6.65 7.62 18.33
N LEU A 149 -6.28 7.90 17.08
CA LEU A 149 -7.02 7.39 15.93
C LEU A 149 -7.05 5.86 15.90
N ALA A 150 -5.90 5.22 16.08
CA ALA A 150 -5.80 3.76 16.14
C ALA A 150 -6.65 3.20 17.29
N GLN A 151 -6.59 3.79 18.48
CA GLN A 151 -7.40 3.37 19.61
C GLN A 151 -8.90 3.52 19.36
N LYS A 152 -9.36 4.58 18.70
CA LYS A 152 -10.78 4.75 18.30
C LYS A 152 -11.22 3.61 17.38
N ILE A 153 -10.41 3.28 16.36
CA ILE A 153 -10.70 2.22 15.40
C ILE A 153 -10.72 0.85 16.08
N LEU A 154 -9.66 0.51 16.82
CA LEU A 154 -9.56 -0.78 17.52
C LEU A 154 -10.68 -0.95 18.57
N SER A 155 -11.03 0.12 19.29
CA SER A 155 -12.15 0.12 20.26
C SER A 155 -13.48 -0.15 19.55
N CYS A 156 -13.71 0.41 18.38
CA CYS A 156 -14.92 0.17 17.60
C CYS A 156 -15.01 -1.31 17.20
N ILE A 157 -13.93 -1.89 16.67
CA ILE A 157 -13.87 -3.30 16.28
C ILE A 157 -14.15 -4.22 17.48
N ALA A 158 -13.52 -3.95 18.62
CA ALA A 158 -13.74 -4.73 19.84
C ALA A 158 -15.20 -4.63 20.34
N ARG A 159 -15.82 -3.44 20.28
CA ARG A 159 -17.24 -3.23 20.68
C ARG A 159 -18.22 -3.88 19.70
N LEU A 160 -17.86 -4.00 18.45
CA LEU A 160 -18.57 -4.75 17.43
C LEU A 160 -18.32 -6.27 17.54
N LYS A 161 -17.69 -6.73 18.65
CA LYS A 161 -17.39 -8.14 18.94
C LYS A 161 -16.58 -8.82 17.82
N GLU A 162 -15.76 -8.05 17.11
CA GLU A 162 -14.88 -8.56 16.03
C GLU A 162 -15.64 -9.33 14.93
N SER A 163 -16.91 -8.96 14.69
CA SER A 163 -17.83 -9.71 13.83
C SER A 163 -18.10 -9.03 12.48
N TYR A 164 -17.43 -7.93 12.19
CA TYR A 164 -17.69 -7.12 10.99
C TYR A 164 -16.41 -6.80 10.22
N GLY A 165 -16.55 -6.60 8.90
CA GLY A 165 -15.44 -6.18 8.02
C GLY A 165 -15.19 -4.67 8.03
N ALA A 166 -14.12 -4.25 7.36
CA ALA A 166 -13.61 -2.88 7.37
C ALA A 166 -14.64 -1.82 6.93
N ASP A 167 -15.43 -2.11 5.90
CA ASP A 167 -16.41 -1.14 5.41
C ASP A 167 -17.51 -0.84 6.46
N TYR A 168 -18.00 -1.86 7.13
CA TYR A 168 -19.00 -1.70 8.18
C TYR A 168 -18.45 -0.95 9.41
N VAL A 169 -17.23 -1.28 9.82
CA VAL A 169 -16.54 -0.57 10.92
C VAL A 169 -16.35 0.90 10.57
N ALA A 170 -15.94 1.21 9.35
CA ALA A 170 -15.80 2.59 8.89
C ALA A 170 -17.14 3.34 8.90
N GLN A 171 -18.22 2.69 8.46
CA GLN A 171 -19.57 3.28 8.51
C GLN A 171 -20.01 3.62 9.93
N VAL A 172 -19.76 2.73 10.91
CA VAL A 172 -20.08 3.00 12.32
C VAL A 172 -19.25 4.18 12.85
N LEU A 173 -17.95 4.24 12.55
CA LEU A 173 -17.07 5.30 13.00
C LEU A 173 -17.41 6.68 12.43
N VAL A 174 -17.86 6.76 11.18
CA VAL A 174 -18.32 8.03 10.60
C VAL A 174 -19.76 8.37 10.95
N GLY A 175 -20.47 7.54 11.71
CA GLY A 175 -21.85 7.79 12.12
C GLY A 175 -22.86 7.65 11.00
N SER A 176 -22.67 6.67 10.11
CA SER A 176 -23.59 6.40 9.01
C SER A 176 -24.99 6.00 9.50
N LYS A 177 -26.02 6.53 8.88
CA LYS A 177 -27.43 6.21 9.16
C LYS A 177 -27.94 5.05 8.34
N GLU A 178 -27.07 4.17 7.85
CA GLU A 178 -27.49 2.99 7.12
C GLU A 178 -28.40 2.09 7.97
N ARG A 179 -29.44 1.58 7.34
CA ARG A 179 -30.46 0.75 8.01
C ARG A 179 -29.87 -0.40 8.80
N ARG A 180 -28.83 -1.06 8.25
CA ARG A 180 -28.16 -2.18 8.90
C ARG A 180 -27.50 -1.79 10.24
N ILE A 181 -27.01 -0.56 10.38
CA ILE A 181 -26.40 -0.05 11.63
C ILE A 181 -27.48 0.19 12.67
N LEU A 182 -28.58 0.83 12.26
CA LEU A 182 -29.73 1.14 13.13
C LEU A 182 -30.44 -0.14 13.59
N ASP A 183 -30.73 -1.06 12.67
CA ASP A 183 -31.40 -2.33 12.98
C ASP A 183 -30.56 -3.20 13.96
N ASN A 184 -29.23 -3.09 13.94
CA ASN A 184 -28.33 -3.76 14.88
C ASN A 184 -28.13 -2.97 16.20
N GLY A 185 -28.65 -1.76 16.34
CA GLY A 185 -28.46 -0.89 17.52
C GLY A 185 -27.03 -0.38 17.68
N HIS A 186 -26.21 -0.37 16.62
CA HIS A 186 -24.83 0.05 16.68
C HIS A 186 -24.63 1.57 16.67
N ASP A 187 -25.68 2.33 16.40
CA ASP A 187 -25.78 3.78 16.62
C ASP A 187 -25.76 4.16 18.11
N GLY A 188 -26.08 3.22 19.01
CA GLY A 188 -25.95 3.36 20.44
C GLY A 188 -24.55 3.09 21.00
N LEU A 189 -23.58 2.67 20.18
CA LEU A 189 -22.22 2.42 20.64
C LEU A 189 -21.49 3.74 20.94
N SER A 190 -20.69 3.76 22.01
CA SER A 190 -19.86 4.94 22.34
C SER A 190 -18.80 5.27 21.27
N THR A 191 -18.59 4.37 20.32
CA THR A 191 -17.68 4.56 19.18
C THR A 191 -18.40 5.01 17.91
N TYR A 192 -19.73 5.09 17.92
CA TYR A 192 -20.49 5.58 16.78
C TYR A 192 -20.24 7.08 16.55
N GLY A 193 -19.88 7.41 15.33
CA GLY A 193 -19.63 8.80 14.93
C GLY A 193 -18.37 9.45 15.53
N LEU A 194 -17.43 8.67 16.13
CA LEU A 194 -16.18 9.23 16.66
C LEU A 194 -15.28 9.86 15.58
N LEU A 195 -15.51 9.53 14.32
CA LEU A 195 -14.80 10.02 13.14
C LEU A 195 -15.79 10.62 12.12
N LYS A 196 -16.85 11.27 12.60
CA LYS A 196 -17.92 11.82 11.76
C LYS A 196 -17.45 12.91 10.80
N ASP A 197 -16.35 13.58 11.12
CA ASP A 197 -15.77 14.67 10.31
C ASP A 197 -14.82 14.11 9.22
N GLU A 198 -14.58 12.79 9.23
CA GLU A 198 -13.71 12.10 8.30
C GLU A 198 -14.52 11.44 7.17
N ARG A 199 -13.88 11.28 6.00
CA ARG A 199 -14.47 10.51 4.91
C ARG A 199 -14.39 9.01 5.20
N LYS A 200 -15.44 8.27 4.88
CA LYS A 200 -15.49 6.81 5.08
C LYS A 200 -14.28 6.09 4.44
N GLU A 201 -13.89 6.53 3.26
CA GLU A 201 -12.76 5.98 2.51
C GLU A 201 -11.45 6.14 3.29
N ALA A 202 -11.20 7.31 3.87
CA ALA A 202 -10.02 7.57 4.69
C ALA A 202 -9.99 6.67 5.95
N VAL A 203 -11.14 6.54 6.63
CA VAL A 203 -11.25 5.65 7.79
C VAL A 203 -10.99 4.20 7.41
N ARG A 204 -11.46 3.78 6.24
CA ARG A 204 -11.21 2.44 5.71
C ARG A 204 -9.74 2.21 5.40
N ASP A 205 -9.06 3.20 4.80
CA ASP A 205 -7.62 3.12 4.52
C ASP A 205 -6.80 3.01 5.81
N TRP A 206 -7.16 3.73 6.86
CA TRP A 206 -6.52 3.60 8.18
C TRP A 206 -6.74 2.22 8.81
N ILE A 207 -7.92 1.61 8.64
CA ILE A 207 -8.18 0.24 9.07
C ILE A 207 -7.25 -0.74 8.34
N GLU A 208 -7.07 -0.57 7.03
CA GLU A 208 -6.15 -1.41 6.24
C GLU A 208 -4.69 -1.21 6.67
N GLN A 209 -4.28 0.04 6.97
CA GLN A 209 -2.94 0.32 7.51
C GLN A 209 -2.71 -0.36 8.86
N LEU A 210 -3.68 -0.34 9.77
CA LEU A 210 -3.59 -1.05 11.04
C LEU A 210 -3.48 -2.57 10.83
N GLY A 211 -4.14 -3.11 9.82
CA GLY A 211 -3.99 -4.50 9.40
C GLY A 211 -2.58 -4.81 8.90
N SER A 212 -2.02 -3.96 8.02
CA SER A 212 -0.68 -4.13 7.47
C SER A 212 0.42 -4.02 8.53
N GLN A 213 0.19 -3.21 9.57
CA GLN A 213 1.08 -3.04 10.72
C GLN A 213 0.92 -4.15 11.77
N GLY A 214 0.01 -5.11 11.57
CA GLY A 214 -0.18 -6.26 12.45
C GLY A 214 -1.01 -5.97 13.72
N PHE A 215 -1.73 -4.84 13.80
CA PHE A 215 -2.64 -4.54 14.90
C PHE A 215 -4.02 -5.16 14.71
N LEU A 216 -4.38 -5.48 13.46
CA LEU A 216 -5.60 -6.16 13.06
C LEU A 216 -5.27 -7.37 12.19
N GLU A 217 -6.14 -8.35 12.22
CA GLU A 217 -6.13 -9.49 11.30
C GLU A 217 -7.54 -9.74 10.73
N ARG A 218 -7.60 -10.40 9.58
CA ARG A 218 -8.84 -10.82 8.95
C ARG A 218 -9.10 -12.28 9.27
N VAL A 219 -10.31 -12.59 9.72
CA VAL A 219 -10.69 -13.92 10.18
C VAL A 219 -11.92 -14.41 9.43
N GLY A 220 -11.91 -15.72 9.14
CA GLY A 220 -13.04 -16.42 8.54
C GLY A 220 -13.33 -16.04 7.08
N GLU A 221 -14.32 -16.71 6.51
CA GLU A 221 -14.75 -16.56 5.12
C GLU A 221 -15.26 -15.14 4.79
N TYR A 222 -15.83 -14.46 5.79
CA TYR A 222 -16.40 -13.11 5.63
C TYR A 222 -15.39 -11.99 5.88
N ASN A 223 -14.09 -12.28 6.03
CA ASN A 223 -13.04 -11.29 6.26
C ASN A 223 -13.38 -10.32 7.41
N THR A 224 -13.94 -10.83 8.51
CA THR A 224 -14.19 -10.01 9.70
C THR A 224 -12.88 -9.58 10.34
N LEU A 225 -12.89 -8.43 10.99
CA LEU A 225 -11.69 -7.86 11.64
C LEU A 225 -11.59 -8.36 13.08
N SER A 226 -10.41 -8.85 13.45
CA SER A 226 -10.05 -9.21 14.82
C SER A 226 -8.85 -8.39 15.29
N VAL A 227 -8.86 -8.01 16.57
CA VAL A 227 -7.77 -7.24 17.18
C VAL A 227 -6.69 -8.19 17.67
N THR A 228 -5.47 -8.07 17.13
CA THR A 228 -4.32 -8.92 17.49
C THR A 228 -3.83 -8.66 18.91
N ALA A 229 -2.90 -9.48 19.41
CA ALA A 229 -2.23 -9.25 20.70
C ALA A 229 -1.53 -7.88 20.74
N SER A 230 -0.90 -7.47 19.63
CA SER A 230 -0.27 -6.14 19.48
C SER A 230 -1.32 -5.02 19.49
N GLY A 231 -2.45 -5.20 18.79
CA GLY A 231 -3.56 -4.26 18.80
C GLY A 231 -4.17 -4.09 20.19
N ARG A 232 -4.31 -5.17 20.95
CA ARG A 232 -4.79 -5.11 22.35
C ARG A 232 -3.83 -4.39 23.30
N LYS A 233 -2.51 -4.46 23.05
CA LYS A 233 -1.53 -3.64 23.78
C LYS A 233 -1.69 -2.16 23.45
N LEU A 234 -1.82 -1.83 22.16
CA LEU A 234 -2.04 -0.46 21.70
C LEU A 234 -3.31 0.18 22.31
N LEU A 235 -4.37 -0.61 22.49
CA LEU A 235 -5.61 -0.16 23.14
C LEU A 235 -5.43 0.27 24.60
N LYS A 236 -4.43 -0.29 25.28
CA LYS A 236 -4.18 -0.01 26.72
C LYS A 236 -3.23 1.16 26.94
N GLY A 237 -2.54 1.63 25.93
CA GLY A 237 -1.52 2.68 25.97
C GLY A 237 -0.12 2.12 26.14
#